data_1578897de7afa6c673b815b97b94999e
#
_entry.id   1578897de7afa6c673b815b97b94999e
#
_cell.length_a   1.000
_cell.length_b   1.000
_cell.length_c   1.000
_cell.angle_alpha   90.00
_cell.angle_beta   90.00
_cell.angle_gamma   90.00
#
_symmetry.space_group_name_H-M   'P 1'
#
loop_
_entity.id
_entity.type
_entity.pdbx_description
1 polymer ?
#
loop_
_entity_poly.entity_id
_entity_poly.type
_entity_poly.pdbx_seq_one_letter_code
_entity_poly.pdbx_strand_id
1 'polypeptide(L)'
;FRGISTVEFSTFINLFENSSKQKLIVFDEFKKFPKNNNDLKSLTVIKQMGEKGITKSQLALVLKNKKIKNVELIKGKIIKIVSDYVLSHPKLKISLLNLDVDIYDRKLVSLKILYPFVTKGGVLILNDYGVFDYETKIIDNFFKNKKIEIKRFPFAKTPAYVIKK
;
A
#
# COMPACT_ATOMS: atom_id res chain seq x y z
N PHE A 1 -4.37 -5.43 5.93
CA PHE A 1 -5.21 -5.90 7.06
C PHE A 1 -5.26 -7.42 7.18
N ARG A 2 -5.54 -8.17 6.12
CA ARG A 2 -5.54 -9.65 6.13
C ARG A 2 -4.37 -10.29 5.39
N GLY A 3 -3.47 -9.50 4.85
CA GLY A 3 -2.31 -9.97 4.10
C GLY A 3 -2.63 -10.48 2.69
N ILE A 4 -3.85 -10.32 2.21
CA ILE A 4 -4.29 -10.80 0.88
C ILE A 4 -3.44 -10.16 -0.20
N SER A 5 -3.39 -8.83 -0.26
CA SER A 5 -2.59 -8.10 -1.26
C SER A 5 -1.10 -8.48 -1.21
N THR A 6 -0.57 -8.76 -0.01
CA THR A 6 0.82 -9.25 0.13
C THR A 6 1.02 -10.57 -0.59
N VAL A 7 0.10 -11.52 -0.41
CA VAL A 7 0.16 -12.84 -1.05
C VAL A 7 -0.03 -12.70 -2.56
N GLU A 8 -0.98 -11.89 -3.01
CA GLU A 8 -1.25 -11.66 -4.43
C GLU A 8 -0.05 -11.05 -5.13
N PHE A 9 0.46 -9.89 -4.66
CA PHE A 9 1.61 -9.25 -5.28
C PHE A 9 2.86 -10.15 -5.28
N SER A 10 3.13 -10.84 -4.19
CA SER A 10 4.27 -11.75 -4.13
C SER A 10 4.13 -12.95 -5.08
N THR A 11 2.90 -13.44 -5.29
CA THR A 11 2.61 -14.50 -6.26
C THR A 11 2.83 -13.99 -7.69
N PHE A 12 2.35 -12.79 -8.02
CA PHE A 12 2.57 -12.19 -9.34
C PHE A 12 4.05 -11.95 -9.61
N ILE A 13 4.81 -11.41 -8.65
CA ILE A 13 6.26 -11.24 -8.79
C ILE A 13 6.92 -12.58 -9.13
N ASN A 14 6.55 -13.65 -8.42
CA ASN A 14 7.12 -14.98 -8.68
C ASN A 14 6.71 -15.57 -10.03
N LEU A 15 5.51 -15.24 -10.55
CA LEU A 15 5.03 -15.74 -11.83
C LEU A 15 5.65 -15.03 -13.03
N PHE A 16 5.82 -13.70 -12.93
CA PHE A 16 6.24 -12.88 -14.08
C PHE A 16 7.74 -12.64 -14.12
N GLU A 17 8.46 -12.88 -13.03
CA GLU A 17 9.88 -12.63 -12.97
C GLU A 17 10.67 -13.86 -12.49
N ASN A 18 11.52 -14.35 -13.38
CA ASN A 18 12.59 -15.27 -12.99
C ASN A 18 13.66 -14.58 -12.11
N SER A 19 13.37 -13.41 -11.54
CA SER A 19 14.39 -12.59 -10.91
C SER A 19 14.28 -12.58 -9.39
N SER A 20 15.27 -13.18 -8.75
CA SER A 20 15.65 -13.01 -7.34
C SER A 20 15.93 -11.54 -6.93
N LYS A 21 15.74 -10.57 -7.83
CA LYS A 21 16.15 -9.16 -7.65
C LYS A 21 15.06 -8.27 -7.09
N GLN A 22 13.78 -8.58 -7.30
CA GLN A 22 12.70 -7.75 -6.79
C GLN A 22 12.19 -8.26 -5.45
N LYS A 23 11.96 -7.33 -4.52
CA LYS A 23 11.39 -7.60 -3.20
C LYS A 23 10.08 -6.87 -3.04
N LEU A 24 9.11 -7.50 -2.42
CA LEU A 24 7.93 -6.87 -1.88
C LEU A 24 8.21 -6.41 -0.45
N ILE A 25 8.19 -5.11 -0.22
CA ILE A 25 8.32 -4.54 1.12
C ILE A 25 6.93 -4.19 1.63
N VAL A 26 6.58 -4.72 2.80
CA VAL A 26 5.27 -4.53 3.42
C VAL A 26 5.44 -3.78 4.73
N PHE A 27 4.88 -2.59 4.79
CA PHE A 27 4.81 -1.77 6.00
C PHE A 27 3.41 -1.92 6.61
N ASP A 28 3.31 -2.40 7.84
CA ASP A 28 2.04 -2.55 8.55
C ASP A 28 2.23 -2.44 10.07
N GLU A 29 1.25 -1.96 10.78
CA GLU A 29 1.22 -2.00 12.25
C GLU A 29 0.94 -3.40 12.78
N PHE A 30 0.37 -4.29 11.99
CA PHE A 30 -0.06 -5.65 12.37
C PHE A 30 -0.89 -5.65 13.65
N LYS A 31 -1.84 -4.72 13.71
CA LYS A 31 -2.76 -4.52 14.85
C LYS A 31 -4.21 -4.72 14.41
N LYS A 32 -5.10 -4.78 15.39
CA LYS A 32 -6.53 -4.64 15.16
C LYS A 32 -6.85 -3.27 14.57
N PHE A 33 -7.91 -3.16 13.80
CA PHE A 33 -8.39 -1.88 13.29
C PHE A 33 -8.64 -0.90 14.45
N PRO A 34 -8.25 0.38 14.34
CA PRO A 34 -8.56 1.37 15.34
C PRO A 34 -10.07 1.58 15.41
N LYS A 35 -10.64 1.51 16.62
CA LYS A 35 -12.08 1.69 16.87
C LYS A 35 -12.57 3.14 16.66
N ASN A 36 -11.66 4.10 16.53
CA ASN A 36 -11.96 5.54 16.47
C ASN A 36 -11.90 6.11 15.04
N ASN A 37 -12.48 5.43 14.06
CA ASN A 37 -12.73 6.07 12.78
C ASN A 37 -14.10 6.78 12.87
N ASN A 38 -14.09 8.10 12.78
CA ASN A 38 -15.30 8.95 12.78
C ASN A 38 -16.13 8.81 11.49
N ASP A 39 -15.75 7.94 10.56
CA ASP A 39 -16.47 7.66 9.33
C ASP A 39 -17.36 6.44 9.49
N LEU A 40 -18.67 6.66 9.52
CA LEU A 40 -19.71 5.63 9.65
C LEU A 40 -19.61 4.54 8.56
N LYS A 41 -19.19 4.89 7.34
CA LYS A 41 -19.02 3.92 6.24
C LYS A 41 -17.86 2.98 6.51
N SER A 42 -16.73 3.50 6.97
CA SER A 42 -15.56 2.70 7.36
C SER A 42 -15.89 1.77 8.54
N LEU A 43 -16.65 2.25 9.53
CA LEU A 43 -17.07 1.40 10.67
C LEU A 43 -17.98 0.24 10.24
N THR A 44 -18.87 0.45 9.29
CA THR A 44 -19.76 -0.60 8.77
C THR A 44 -18.94 -1.67 8.04
N VAL A 45 -18.02 -1.27 7.19
CA VAL A 45 -17.12 -2.18 6.46
C VAL A 45 -16.24 -2.98 7.44
N ILE A 46 -15.67 -2.32 8.45
CA ILE A 46 -14.85 -2.98 9.49
C ILE A 46 -15.67 -4.02 10.26
N LYS A 47 -16.90 -3.70 10.64
CA LYS A 47 -17.79 -4.64 11.32
C LYS A 47 -18.12 -5.86 10.46
N GLN A 48 -18.36 -5.65 9.16
CA GLN A 48 -18.65 -6.76 8.22
C GLN A 48 -17.41 -7.62 7.94
N MET A 49 -16.24 -7.03 7.89
CA MET A 49 -14.96 -7.75 7.64
C MET A 49 -14.38 -8.44 8.88
N GLY A 50 -14.88 -8.12 10.08
CA GLY A 50 -14.35 -8.59 11.36
C GLY A 50 -13.13 -7.77 11.82
N GLU A 51 -13.07 -7.50 13.13
CA GLU A 51 -12.09 -6.60 13.76
C GLU A 51 -10.65 -7.14 13.85
N LYS A 52 -10.43 -8.42 13.51
CA LYS A 52 -9.11 -9.07 13.68
C LYS A 52 -8.29 -9.01 12.40
N GLY A 53 -7.24 -8.20 12.39
CA GLY A 53 -6.18 -8.26 11.39
C GLY A 53 -5.27 -9.49 11.57
N ILE A 54 -4.47 -9.77 10.54
CA ILE A 54 -3.42 -10.79 10.62
C ILE A 54 -2.21 -10.25 11.41
N THR A 55 -1.59 -11.07 12.24
CA THR A 55 -0.32 -10.71 12.89
C THR A 55 0.87 -10.91 11.94
N LYS A 56 1.99 -10.24 12.21
CA LYS A 56 3.23 -10.43 11.44
C LYS A 56 3.65 -11.91 11.38
N SER A 57 3.58 -12.61 12.51
CA SER A 57 3.96 -14.05 12.60
C SER A 57 3.03 -14.94 11.79
N GLN A 58 1.72 -14.69 11.84
CA GLN A 58 0.76 -15.44 11.02
C GLN A 58 0.99 -15.22 9.52
N LEU A 59 1.20 -13.96 9.10
CA LEU A 59 1.49 -13.68 7.69
C LEU A 59 2.82 -14.32 7.26
N ALA A 60 3.85 -14.25 8.10
CA ALA A 60 5.13 -14.91 7.83
C ALA A 60 4.98 -16.44 7.66
N LEU A 61 4.11 -17.06 8.47
CA LEU A 61 3.79 -18.50 8.35
C LEU A 61 3.08 -18.81 7.03
N VAL A 62 2.11 -17.98 6.63
CA VAL A 62 1.42 -18.11 5.33
C VAL A 62 2.42 -18.04 4.17
N LEU A 63 3.31 -17.04 4.19
CA LEU A 63 4.34 -16.87 3.16
C LEU A 63 5.31 -18.07 3.12
N LYS A 64 5.73 -18.56 4.28
CA LYS A 64 6.58 -19.76 4.41
C LYS A 64 5.89 -20.98 3.81
N ASN A 65 4.63 -21.25 4.15
CA ASN A 65 3.87 -22.39 3.63
C ASN A 65 3.66 -22.33 2.12
N LYS A 66 3.55 -21.10 1.57
CA LYS A 66 3.48 -20.85 0.12
C LYS A 66 4.86 -20.81 -0.56
N LYS A 67 5.95 -21.07 0.18
CA LYS A 67 7.34 -20.99 -0.31
C LYS A 67 7.73 -19.63 -0.91
N ILE A 68 7.07 -18.55 -0.48
CA ILE A 68 7.35 -17.18 -0.91
C ILE A 68 8.51 -16.63 -0.08
N LYS A 69 9.61 -16.23 -0.74
CA LYS A 69 10.85 -15.78 -0.07
C LYS A 69 11.17 -14.30 -0.28
N ASN A 70 10.58 -13.66 -1.28
CA ASN A 70 10.89 -12.29 -1.71
C ASN A 70 10.05 -11.21 -1.02
N VAL A 71 9.59 -11.47 0.21
CA VAL A 71 8.77 -10.54 0.99
C VAL A 71 9.49 -10.15 2.28
N GLU A 72 9.56 -8.85 2.54
CA GLU A 72 10.05 -8.28 3.78
C GLU A 72 8.90 -7.62 4.54
N LEU A 73 8.62 -8.09 5.77
CA LEU A 73 7.55 -7.57 6.62
C LEU A 73 8.14 -6.62 7.66
N ILE A 74 7.77 -5.35 7.60
CA ILE A 74 8.24 -4.31 8.52
C ILE A 74 7.09 -3.87 9.41
N LYS A 75 7.19 -4.19 10.71
CA LYS A 75 6.17 -3.88 11.71
C LYS A 75 6.48 -2.59 12.44
N GLY A 76 5.52 -1.67 12.52
CA GLY A 76 5.64 -0.47 13.35
C GLY A 76 4.65 0.61 12.97
N LYS A 77 4.76 1.78 13.61
CA LYS A 77 3.98 2.96 13.25
C LYS A 77 4.36 3.40 11.84
N ILE A 78 3.40 3.42 10.93
CA ILE A 78 3.62 3.57 9.48
C ILE A 78 4.57 4.72 9.15
N ILE A 79 4.30 5.93 9.62
CA ILE A 79 5.14 7.11 9.32
C ILE A 79 6.60 6.86 9.74
N LYS A 80 6.81 6.30 10.95
CA LYS A 80 8.15 6.05 11.45
C LYS A 80 8.88 5.02 10.61
N ILE A 81 8.28 3.84 10.41
CA ILE A 81 8.97 2.74 9.71
C ILE A 81 9.23 3.04 8.23
N VAL A 82 8.35 3.80 7.58
CA VAL A 82 8.55 4.27 6.20
C VAL A 82 9.71 5.26 6.13
N SER A 83 9.77 6.24 7.05
CA SER A 83 10.87 7.22 7.12
C SER A 83 12.21 6.54 7.39
N ASP A 84 12.27 5.66 8.40
CA ASP A 84 13.49 4.94 8.77
C ASP A 84 13.99 4.07 7.60
N TYR A 85 13.06 3.42 6.91
CA TYR A 85 13.39 2.57 5.77
C TYR A 85 14.02 3.36 4.61
N VAL A 86 13.42 4.47 4.24
CA VAL A 86 13.93 5.33 3.17
C VAL A 86 15.30 5.92 3.53
N LEU A 87 15.49 6.34 4.78
CA LEU A 87 16.79 6.85 5.26
C LEU A 87 17.89 5.77 5.18
N SER A 88 17.55 4.53 5.53
CA SER A 88 18.50 3.40 5.47
C SER A 88 18.70 2.84 4.04
N HIS A 89 17.85 3.22 3.09
CA HIS A 89 17.90 2.75 1.71
C HIS A 89 17.89 3.92 0.70
N PRO A 90 18.94 4.78 0.68
CA PRO A 90 18.94 5.99 -0.16
C PRO A 90 18.92 5.70 -1.66
N LYS A 91 19.26 4.48 -2.08
CA LYS A 91 19.19 4.02 -3.47
C LYS A 91 17.91 3.25 -3.80
N LEU A 92 16.88 3.35 -2.94
CA LEU A 92 15.60 2.69 -3.15
C LEU A 92 15.01 3.08 -4.52
N LYS A 93 14.51 2.07 -5.23
CA LYS A 93 13.77 2.25 -6.48
C LYS A 93 12.47 1.46 -6.37
N ILE A 94 11.35 2.14 -6.53
CA ILE A 94 10.01 1.55 -6.43
C ILE A 94 9.41 1.45 -7.82
N SER A 95 9.15 0.25 -8.30
CA SER A 95 8.44 0.02 -9.56
C SER A 95 6.92 0.02 -9.37
N LEU A 96 6.46 -0.45 -8.20
CA LEU A 96 5.05 -0.47 -7.83
C LEU A 96 4.90 0.01 -6.38
N LEU A 97 4.10 1.04 -6.17
CA LEU A 97 3.71 1.54 -4.84
C LEU A 97 2.21 1.31 -4.67
N ASN A 98 1.83 0.39 -3.79
CA ASN A 98 0.44 0.23 -3.36
C ASN A 98 0.21 0.98 -2.05
N LEU A 99 -0.64 2.00 -2.07
CA LEU A 99 -0.87 2.86 -0.92
C LEU A 99 -2.27 2.57 -0.33
N ASP A 100 -2.32 1.55 0.52
CA ASP A 100 -3.52 1.08 1.21
C ASP A 100 -3.44 1.44 2.71
N VAL A 101 -3.61 2.73 3.01
CA VAL A 101 -3.51 3.28 4.37
C VAL A 101 -4.79 4.02 4.71
N ASP A 102 -5.51 3.57 5.71
CA ASP A 102 -6.88 4.00 6.05
C ASP A 102 -6.97 5.36 6.78
N ILE A 103 -5.85 6.00 7.13
CA ILE A 103 -5.84 7.24 7.93
C ILE A 103 -5.24 8.39 7.11
N TYR A 104 -6.00 9.49 7.03
CA TYR A 104 -5.70 10.69 6.25
C TYR A 104 -4.24 11.15 6.33
N ASP A 105 -3.77 11.51 7.53
CA ASP A 105 -2.42 12.05 7.72
C ASP A 105 -1.33 11.04 7.34
N ARG A 106 -1.58 9.76 7.64
CA ARG A 106 -0.61 8.69 7.35
C ARG A 106 -0.48 8.44 5.85
N LYS A 107 -1.59 8.48 5.11
CA LYS A 107 -1.59 8.31 3.64
C LYS A 107 -0.81 9.43 2.97
N LEU A 108 -1.10 10.68 3.31
CA LEU A 108 -0.42 11.84 2.73
C LEU A 108 1.08 11.85 3.03
N VAL A 109 1.45 11.58 4.29
CA VAL A 109 2.87 11.55 4.70
C VAL A 109 3.60 10.40 4.00
N SER A 110 3.03 9.21 3.98
CA SER A 110 3.62 8.05 3.29
C SER A 110 3.79 8.33 1.79
N LEU A 111 2.80 8.96 1.16
CA LEU A 111 2.88 9.34 -0.25
C LEU A 111 4.00 10.36 -0.50
N LYS A 112 4.12 11.38 0.35
CA LYS A 112 5.20 12.38 0.26
C LYS A 112 6.58 11.76 0.40
N ILE A 113 6.74 10.76 1.27
CA ILE A 113 8.03 10.10 1.52
C ILE A 113 8.36 9.11 0.40
N LEU A 114 7.42 8.25 -0.03
CA LEU A 114 7.70 7.14 -0.94
C LEU A 114 7.61 7.51 -2.43
N TYR A 115 6.71 8.43 -2.80
CA TYR A 115 6.52 8.77 -4.22
C TYR A 115 7.77 9.30 -4.93
N PRO A 116 8.68 10.07 -4.29
CA PRO A 116 9.95 10.44 -4.91
C PRO A 116 10.78 9.24 -5.41
N PHE A 117 10.72 8.11 -4.71
CA PHE A 117 11.47 6.88 -5.03
C PHE A 117 10.77 6.00 -6.07
N VAL A 118 9.53 6.30 -6.45
CA VAL A 118 8.88 5.62 -7.57
C VAL A 118 9.67 5.98 -8.84
N THR A 119 10.07 4.99 -9.60
CA THR A 119 10.84 5.19 -10.83
C THR A 119 9.98 5.76 -11.95
N LYS A 120 10.60 6.36 -12.96
CA LYS A 120 9.90 6.70 -14.20
C LYS A 120 9.30 5.42 -14.81
N GLY A 121 8.04 5.47 -15.22
CA GLY A 121 7.27 4.29 -15.65
C GLY A 121 6.72 3.45 -14.50
N GLY A 122 7.13 3.71 -13.26
CA GLY A 122 6.60 3.03 -12.08
C GLY A 122 5.15 3.41 -11.79
N VAL A 123 4.43 2.51 -11.13
CA VAL A 123 2.99 2.61 -10.90
C VAL A 123 2.69 2.89 -9.44
N LEU A 124 1.83 3.87 -9.18
CA LEU A 124 1.17 4.08 -7.89
C LEU A 124 -0.26 3.58 -7.97
N ILE A 125 -0.66 2.65 -7.10
CA ILE A 125 -2.02 2.15 -6.98
C ILE A 125 -2.75 2.94 -5.88
N LEU A 126 -3.97 3.36 -6.18
CA LEU A 126 -4.86 4.16 -5.34
C LEU A 126 -6.15 3.36 -5.12
N ASN A 127 -6.19 2.53 -4.07
CA ASN A 127 -7.26 1.54 -3.86
C ASN A 127 -8.64 2.18 -3.72
N ASP A 128 -8.74 3.29 -2.98
CA ASP A 128 -10.01 3.90 -2.60
C ASP A 128 -10.28 5.27 -3.24
N TYR A 129 -9.50 5.62 -4.27
CA TYR A 129 -9.69 6.87 -5.00
C TYR A 129 -11.05 6.91 -5.72
N GLY A 130 -11.86 7.91 -5.37
CA GLY A 130 -13.23 8.05 -5.87
C GLY A 130 -14.27 7.21 -5.13
N VAL A 131 -13.89 6.53 -4.03
CA VAL A 131 -14.80 5.83 -3.11
C VAL A 131 -15.06 6.66 -1.87
N PHE A 132 -14.00 7.18 -1.26
CA PHE A 132 -14.06 8.05 -0.10
C PHE A 132 -13.62 9.47 -0.46
N ASP A 133 -14.47 10.46 -0.19
CA ASP A 133 -14.22 11.86 -0.57
C ASP A 133 -12.92 12.41 0.03
N TYR A 134 -12.63 12.06 1.29
CA TYR A 134 -11.44 12.53 1.98
C TYR A 134 -10.16 11.96 1.35
N GLU A 135 -10.17 10.70 0.91
CA GLU A 135 -9.02 10.08 0.24
C GLU A 135 -8.79 10.66 -1.15
N THR A 136 -9.87 10.86 -1.89
CA THR A 136 -9.84 11.51 -3.20
C THR A 136 -9.22 12.90 -3.09
N LYS A 137 -9.66 13.72 -2.12
CA LYS A 137 -9.11 15.07 -1.88
C LYS A 137 -7.61 15.06 -1.54
N ILE A 138 -7.12 14.07 -0.78
CA ILE A 138 -5.68 13.94 -0.50
C ILE A 138 -4.89 13.79 -1.79
N ILE A 139 -5.31 12.87 -2.62
CA ILE A 139 -4.62 12.53 -3.87
C ILE A 139 -4.68 13.69 -4.85
N ASP A 140 -5.85 14.31 -5.01
CA ASP A 140 -6.03 15.48 -5.87
C ASP A 140 -5.14 16.64 -5.42
N ASN A 141 -5.11 16.94 -4.13
CA ASN A 141 -4.24 17.99 -3.57
C ASN A 141 -2.75 17.68 -3.74
N PHE A 142 -2.36 16.42 -3.56
CA PHE A 142 -0.96 16.02 -3.76
C PHE A 142 -0.49 16.18 -5.21
N PHE A 143 -1.38 15.96 -6.17
CA PHE A 143 -1.07 16.02 -7.59
C PHE A 143 -1.50 17.33 -8.29
N LYS A 144 -2.17 18.26 -7.59
CA LYS A 144 -2.75 19.49 -8.14
C LYS A 144 -1.82 20.27 -9.08
N ASN A 145 -0.53 20.35 -8.73
CA ASN A 145 0.48 21.11 -9.49
C ASN A 145 1.42 20.20 -10.31
N LYS A 146 1.08 18.93 -10.47
CA LYS A 146 1.88 17.96 -11.22
C LYS A 146 1.10 17.55 -12.47
N LYS A 147 1.76 17.53 -13.63
CA LYS A 147 1.15 17.04 -14.89
C LYS A 147 1.01 15.51 -14.84
N ILE A 148 0.11 15.03 -13.99
CA ILE A 148 -0.16 13.61 -13.75
C ILE A 148 -1.61 13.30 -14.12
N GLU A 149 -1.80 12.19 -14.78
CA GLU A 149 -3.10 11.65 -15.14
C GLU A 149 -3.42 10.47 -14.21
N ILE A 150 -4.54 10.57 -13.49
CA ILE A 150 -5.08 9.47 -12.69
C ILE A 150 -5.95 8.63 -13.61
N LYS A 151 -5.56 7.37 -13.81
CA LYS A 151 -6.20 6.41 -14.70
C LYS A 151 -7.06 5.42 -13.93
N ARG A 152 -8.06 4.87 -14.62
CA ARG A 152 -8.90 3.77 -14.13
C ARG A 152 -8.99 2.68 -15.18
N PHE A 153 -9.28 1.47 -14.73
CA PHE A 153 -9.61 0.38 -15.65
C PHE A 153 -11.02 0.59 -16.20
N PRO A 154 -11.28 0.31 -17.48
CA PRO A 154 -12.60 0.51 -18.10
C PRO A 154 -13.72 -0.32 -17.43
N PHE A 155 -13.36 -1.44 -16.80
CA PHE A 155 -14.25 -2.42 -16.20
C PHE A 155 -14.36 -2.31 -14.68
N ALA A 156 -13.62 -1.38 -14.04
CA ALA A 156 -13.59 -1.27 -12.59
C ALA A 156 -13.52 0.18 -12.11
N LYS A 157 -14.32 0.53 -11.09
CA LYS A 157 -14.24 1.84 -10.43
C LYS A 157 -12.95 1.99 -9.62
N THR A 158 -12.49 0.91 -9.02
CA THR A 158 -11.28 0.80 -8.20
C THR A 158 -10.49 -0.45 -8.57
N PRO A 159 -9.17 -0.43 -8.39
CA PRO A 159 -8.35 0.72 -8.03
C PRO A 159 -8.18 1.72 -9.17
N ALA A 160 -7.88 2.99 -8.83
CA ALA A 160 -7.27 3.92 -9.77
C ALA A 160 -5.74 3.80 -9.70
N TYR A 161 -5.04 4.33 -10.69
CA TYR A 161 -3.59 4.27 -10.72
C TYR A 161 -2.95 5.47 -11.42
N VAL A 162 -1.69 5.71 -11.10
CA VAL A 162 -0.84 6.73 -11.71
C VAL A 162 0.41 6.06 -12.25
N ILE A 163 0.80 6.40 -13.48
CA ILE A 163 2.12 6.03 -14.03
C ILE A 163 3.01 7.27 -13.91
N LYS A 164 4.13 7.14 -13.21
CA LYS A 164 5.08 8.23 -13.02
C LYS A 164 5.81 8.54 -14.34
N LYS A 165 5.74 9.78 -14.78
CA LYS A 165 6.43 10.29 -15.99
C LYS A 165 7.87 10.67 -15.71
#